data_d0d693a15fc62899e81d67f1ae49a389
#
_entry.id   d0d693a15fc62899e81d67f1ae49a389
#
_cell.length_a   1.000
_cell.length_b   1.000
_cell.length_c   1.000
_cell.angle_alpha   90.00
_cell.angle_beta   90.00
_cell.angle_gamma   90.00
#
_symmetry.space_group_name_H-M   'P 1'
#
loop_
_entity.id
_entity.type
_entity.pdbx_description
1 polymer ?
#
loop_
_entity_poly.entity_id
_entity_poly.type
_entity_poly.pdbx_seq_one_letter_code
_entity_poly.pdbx_strand_id
1 'polypeptide(L)'
;MKLEGKSVFSGIAIGKCKIFGKKDQVVKRSKVTDTDLEIKRFIQAKEQAKSQLAALYEKALKEVGEANAAIFEVHQMMLDDLDYVESITNMISSQGINAEYAVATTGDNFAEMFAAMDDDYMRERAADVKDISNRVIHILQGGSEQAGLGDQPVIVLADDLAPSETVQLDKSKVLSFVTRHGSTNSHTAILARTMNIPALIGVDYPEDAEGHMAVVDGRNGVFLLDPTEEELTKYEALRQEEVEKARLLQELKGKENVTKAGRKIALYANIGGVGDVASVLANDAGGIGLFRSEFLYLETEDYPSEEQQFKAYRTVAENMAGKKVIIRTLDIGADKQVDYFGLEHEENPAMGYRAIRICLDRKEIFKTQLRAIYRASYYGNISIMFPMIISVDEVKAAKEMCATVQEELKSEGIPYGKVELGIMIETPAAVMISDLLAKE
;
A
#
# COMPACT_ATOMS: atom_id res chain seq x y z
N MET A 1 -18.55 -27.12 1.58
CA MET A 1 -17.13 -27.47 1.91
C MET A 1 -16.53 -26.31 2.70
N LYS A 2 -15.80 -26.58 3.82
CA LYS A 2 -15.17 -25.54 4.63
C LYS A 2 -13.66 -25.56 4.43
N LEU A 3 -13.08 -24.41 4.08
CA LEU A 3 -11.65 -24.20 3.88
C LEU A 3 -11.19 -23.06 4.79
N GLU A 4 -9.92 -23.06 5.14
CA GLU A 4 -9.31 -22.04 5.99
C GLU A 4 -8.25 -21.26 5.22
N GLY A 5 -8.16 -19.97 5.50
CA GLY A 5 -7.18 -19.06 4.94
C GLY A 5 -6.77 -18.00 5.94
N LYS A 6 -5.76 -17.23 5.61
CA LYS A 6 -5.32 -16.11 6.44
C LYS A 6 -6.14 -14.86 6.10
N SER A 7 -6.75 -14.25 7.10
CA SER A 7 -7.50 -13.00 6.95
C SER A 7 -6.58 -11.84 6.54
N VAL A 8 -7.01 -11.09 5.56
CA VAL A 8 -6.40 -9.83 5.12
C VAL A 8 -7.26 -8.64 5.54
N PHE A 9 -8.57 -8.78 5.39
CA PHE A 9 -9.55 -7.78 5.80
C PHE A 9 -10.80 -8.47 6.32
N SER A 10 -11.32 -7.98 7.44
CA SER A 10 -12.48 -8.55 8.13
C SER A 10 -13.79 -8.18 7.41
N GLY A 11 -14.82 -9.00 7.63
CA GLY A 11 -16.16 -8.81 7.08
C GLY A 11 -16.71 -10.11 6.54
N ILE A 12 -17.97 -10.09 6.12
CA ILE A 12 -18.67 -11.24 5.56
C ILE A 12 -19.14 -10.91 4.14
N ALA A 13 -18.73 -11.75 3.17
CA ALA A 13 -19.24 -11.71 1.81
C ALA A 13 -19.96 -13.01 1.48
N ILE A 14 -21.09 -12.90 0.78
CA ILE A 14 -21.90 -14.01 0.31
C ILE A 14 -22.20 -13.77 -1.17
N GLY A 15 -21.84 -14.72 -2.03
CA GLY A 15 -22.05 -14.58 -3.46
C GLY A 15 -21.53 -15.76 -4.26
N LYS A 16 -21.70 -15.66 -5.58
CA LYS A 16 -21.15 -16.67 -6.50
C LYS A 16 -19.64 -16.45 -6.70
N CYS A 17 -18.92 -17.53 -6.81
CA CYS A 17 -17.49 -17.53 -7.13
C CYS A 17 -17.26 -17.23 -8.61
N LYS A 18 -16.26 -16.41 -8.88
CA LYS A 18 -15.71 -16.17 -10.21
C LYS A 18 -14.20 -16.36 -10.15
N ILE A 19 -13.70 -17.35 -10.87
CA ILE A 19 -12.26 -17.56 -11.00
C ILE A 19 -11.73 -16.50 -11.95
N PHE A 20 -10.81 -15.68 -11.44
CA PHE A 20 -10.16 -14.61 -12.16
C PHE A 20 -8.65 -14.83 -12.19
N GLY A 21 -8.03 -14.48 -13.32
CA GLY A 21 -6.62 -14.76 -13.55
C GLY A 21 -6.44 -15.95 -14.50
N LYS A 22 -5.25 -16.06 -15.01
CA LYS A 22 -4.95 -17.01 -16.07
C LYS A 22 -4.88 -18.44 -15.52
N LYS A 23 -5.61 -19.36 -16.15
CA LYS A 23 -5.10 -20.72 -16.25
C LYS A 23 -3.77 -20.61 -16.99
N ASP A 24 -2.69 -21.15 -16.44
CA ASP A 24 -1.43 -21.29 -17.15
C ASP A 24 -1.73 -21.92 -18.52
N GLN A 25 -1.79 -21.07 -19.54
CA GLN A 25 -2.00 -21.56 -20.90
C GLN A 25 -0.70 -22.23 -21.30
N VAL A 26 -0.71 -23.56 -21.35
CA VAL A 26 0.44 -24.32 -21.83
C VAL A 26 0.78 -23.85 -23.25
N VAL A 27 1.79 -23.01 -23.34
CA VAL A 27 2.27 -22.49 -24.62
C VAL A 27 2.98 -23.62 -25.35
N LYS A 28 2.37 -24.10 -26.44
CA LYS A 28 2.95 -25.18 -27.22
C LYS A 28 4.07 -24.66 -28.11
N ARG A 29 5.22 -25.34 -28.07
CA ARG A 29 6.31 -25.11 -29.02
C ARG A 29 5.89 -25.55 -30.42
N SER A 30 5.92 -24.66 -31.39
CA SER A 30 5.67 -24.95 -32.78
C SER A 30 6.80 -24.39 -33.67
N LYS A 31 7.09 -25.08 -34.80
CA LYS A 31 8.08 -24.59 -35.77
C LYS A 31 7.42 -23.57 -36.68
N VAL A 32 8.17 -22.50 -36.97
CA VAL A 32 7.81 -21.47 -37.95
C VAL A 32 8.74 -21.54 -39.17
N THR A 33 8.21 -21.24 -40.33
CA THR A 33 8.97 -21.26 -41.58
C THR A 33 9.56 -19.90 -41.95
N ASP A 34 8.93 -18.83 -41.52
CA ASP A 34 9.35 -17.44 -41.73
C ASP A 34 9.62 -16.78 -40.35
N THR A 35 10.88 -16.78 -39.97
CA THR A 35 11.32 -16.21 -38.67
C THR A 35 11.24 -14.69 -38.66
N ASP A 36 11.41 -14.01 -39.81
CA ASP A 36 11.34 -12.56 -39.89
C ASP A 36 9.89 -12.06 -39.72
N LEU A 37 8.92 -12.80 -40.26
CA LEU A 37 7.50 -12.52 -40.03
C LEU A 37 7.11 -12.74 -38.58
N GLU A 38 7.62 -13.79 -37.96
CA GLU A 38 7.34 -14.12 -36.56
C GLU A 38 7.94 -13.10 -35.62
N ILE A 39 9.15 -12.61 -35.86
CA ILE A 39 9.75 -11.50 -35.10
C ILE A 39 8.90 -10.22 -35.23
N LYS A 40 8.43 -9.88 -36.45
CA LYS A 40 7.52 -8.74 -36.63
C LYS A 40 6.23 -8.89 -35.83
N ARG A 41 5.66 -10.11 -35.80
CA ARG A 41 4.47 -10.43 -35.02
C ARG A 41 4.72 -10.22 -33.52
N PHE A 42 5.87 -10.66 -33.00
CA PHE A 42 6.29 -10.40 -31.61
C PHE A 42 6.40 -8.90 -31.34
N ILE A 43 7.12 -8.14 -32.19
CA ILE A 43 7.31 -6.70 -32.00
C ILE A 43 5.96 -5.96 -31.99
N GLN A 44 5.03 -6.32 -32.88
CA GLN A 44 3.69 -5.73 -32.90
C GLN A 44 2.93 -6.04 -31.60
N ALA A 45 2.99 -7.27 -31.10
CA ALA A 45 2.35 -7.66 -29.83
C ALA A 45 2.98 -6.92 -28.65
N LYS A 46 4.31 -6.75 -28.63
CA LYS A 46 5.03 -5.97 -27.62
C LYS A 46 4.55 -4.51 -27.59
N GLU A 47 4.48 -3.84 -28.75
CA GLU A 47 4.01 -2.45 -28.83
C GLU A 47 2.53 -2.31 -28.42
N GLN A 48 1.70 -3.29 -28.75
CA GLN A 48 0.31 -3.34 -28.28
C GLN A 48 0.24 -3.50 -26.76
N ALA A 49 1.07 -4.38 -26.18
CA ALA A 49 1.17 -4.55 -24.72
C ALA A 49 1.55 -3.26 -24.01
N LYS A 50 2.55 -2.52 -24.55
CA LYS A 50 2.95 -1.21 -24.04
C LYS A 50 1.82 -0.19 -24.08
N SER A 51 1.07 -0.14 -25.19
CA SER A 51 -0.10 0.75 -25.31
C SER A 51 -1.17 0.44 -24.27
N GLN A 52 -1.43 -0.85 -23.99
CA GLN A 52 -2.35 -1.27 -22.93
C GLN A 52 -1.85 -0.87 -21.55
N LEU A 53 -0.55 -1.05 -21.25
CA LEU A 53 0.06 -0.65 -19.98
C LEU A 53 0.01 0.87 -19.79
N ALA A 54 0.21 1.67 -20.84
CA ALA A 54 0.05 3.11 -20.76
C ALA A 54 -1.39 3.52 -20.43
N ALA A 55 -2.39 2.85 -21.01
CA ALA A 55 -3.80 3.09 -20.66
C ALA A 55 -4.11 2.70 -19.21
N LEU A 56 -3.51 1.61 -18.70
CA LEU A 56 -3.63 1.19 -17.29
C LEU A 56 -2.96 2.18 -16.34
N TYR A 57 -1.81 2.74 -16.72
CA TYR A 57 -1.14 3.80 -15.95
C TYR A 57 -2.06 5.00 -15.74
N GLU A 58 -2.66 5.52 -16.82
CA GLU A 58 -3.58 6.66 -16.74
C GLU A 58 -4.83 6.37 -15.89
N LYS A 59 -5.32 5.14 -15.93
CA LYS A 59 -6.43 4.70 -15.08
C LYS A 59 -6.00 4.61 -13.62
N ALA A 60 -4.89 3.95 -13.34
CA ALA A 60 -4.35 3.78 -12.00
C ALA A 60 -3.99 5.11 -11.35
N LEU A 61 -3.41 6.06 -12.10
CA LEU A 61 -3.09 7.40 -11.63
C LEU A 61 -4.32 8.11 -11.03
N LYS A 62 -5.49 7.93 -11.66
CA LYS A 62 -6.75 8.53 -11.20
C LYS A 62 -7.39 7.79 -10.03
N GLU A 63 -7.25 6.47 -9.97
CA GLU A 63 -7.98 5.63 -9.01
C GLU A 63 -7.19 5.32 -7.73
N VAL A 64 -5.86 5.14 -7.83
CA VAL A 64 -5.02 4.66 -6.72
C VAL A 64 -3.78 5.51 -6.47
N GLY A 65 -3.56 6.57 -7.26
CA GLY A 65 -2.47 7.54 -7.11
C GLY A 65 -1.16 7.13 -7.77
N GLU A 66 -0.22 8.10 -7.81
CA GLU A 66 1.03 8.03 -8.59
C GLU A 66 1.94 6.86 -8.18
N ALA A 67 2.12 6.65 -6.86
CA ALA A 67 2.98 5.59 -6.34
C ALA A 67 2.55 4.18 -6.82
N ASN A 68 1.24 3.91 -6.84
CA ASN A 68 0.72 2.63 -7.32
C ASN A 68 0.63 2.54 -8.85
N ALA A 69 0.56 3.68 -9.54
CA ALA A 69 0.57 3.72 -11.00
C ALA A 69 1.96 3.49 -11.59
N ALA A 70 3.02 3.86 -10.89
CA ALA A 70 4.42 3.77 -11.34
C ALA A 70 4.82 2.35 -11.79
N ILE A 71 4.21 1.30 -11.24
CA ILE A 71 4.46 -0.10 -11.66
C ILE A 71 4.22 -0.31 -13.16
N PHE A 72 3.24 0.39 -13.76
CA PHE A 72 2.95 0.26 -15.19
C PHE A 72 3.99 0.95 -16.09
N GLU A 73 4.70 1.98 -15.58
CA GLU A 73 5.86 2.54 -16.28
C GLU A 73 7.03 1.57 -16.25
N VAL A 74 7.29 0.96 -15.09
CA VAL A 74 8.32 -0.08 -14.97
C VAL A 74 8.04 -1.25 -15.90
N HIS A 75 6.79 -1.73 -15.98
CA HIS A 75 6.40 -2.79 -16.92
C HIS A 75 6.65 -2.40 -18.38
N GLN A 76 6.39 -1.15 -18.76
CA GLN A 76 6.71 -0.66 -20.12
C GLN A 76 8.23 -0.65 -20.36
N MET A 77 9.02 -0.22 -19.37
CA MET A 77 10.50 -0.24 -19.47
C MET A 77 11.04 -1.66 -19.60
N MET A 78 10.50 -2.61 -18.83
CA MET A 78 10.90 -4.02 -18.92
C MET A 78 10.58 -4.64 -20.28
N LEU A 79 9.48 -4.27 -20.93
CA LEU A 79 9.16 -4.68 -22.31
C LEU A 79 10.13 -4.10 -23.36
N ASP A 80 10.80 -3.00 -23.07
CA ASP A 80 11.82 -2.37 -23.92
C ASP A 80 13.25 -2.78 -23.56
N ASP A 81 13.42 -3.59 -22.52
CA ASP A 81 14.72 -4.09 -22.12
C ASP A 81 15.41 -4.84 -23.28
N LEU A 82 16.64 -4.45 -23.59
CA LEU A 82 17.37 -4.98 -24.75
C LEU A 82 17.65 -6.47 -24.59
N ASP A 83 18.04 -6.91 -23.42
CA ASP A 83 18.38 -8.33 -23.17
C ASP A 83 17.13 -9.21 -23.27
N TYR A 84 15.97 -8.70 -22.79
CA TYR A 84 14.69 -9.39 -22.90
C TYR A 84 14.27 -9.53 -24.38
N VAL A 85 14.29 -8.44 -25.14
CA VAL A 85 13.89 -8.43 -26.54
C VAL A 85 14.86 -9.24 -27.43
N GLU A 86 16.17 -9.10 -27.22
CA GLU A 86 17.18 -9.86 -27.96
C GLU A 86 17.10 -11.36 -27.67
N SER A 87 16.86 -11.76 -26.43
CA SER A 87 16.67 -13.17 -26.06
C SER A 87 15.52 -13.81 -26.84
N ILE A 88 14.38 -13.12 -26.91
CA ILE A 88 13.20 -13.60 -27.64
C ILE A 88 13.48 -13.69 -29.15
N THR A 89 14.01 -12.61 -29.74
CA THR A 89 14.27 -12.54 -31.19
C THR A 89 15.34 -13.53 -31.63
N ASN A 90 16.40 -13.72 -30.82
CA ASN A 90 17.43 -14.74 -31.04
C ASN A 90 16.88 -16.16 -30.95
N MET A 91 15.97 -16.42 -30.01
CA MET A 91 15.34 -17.74 -29.90
C MET A 91 14.45 -18.04 -31.11
N ILE A 92 13.66 -17.07 -31.57
CA ILE A 92 12.86 -17.21 -32.80
C ILE A 92 13.74 -17.47 -34.00
N SER A 93 14.77 -16.64 -34.23
CA SER A 93 15.63 -16.74 -35.43
C SER A 93 16.50 -17.99 -35.46
N SER A 94 17.12 -18.37 -34.31
CA SER A 94 18.06 -19.48 -34.26
C SER A 94 17.38 -20.86 -34.20
N GLN A 95 16.20 -20.96 -33.54
CA GLN A 95 15.50 -22.20 -33.33
C GLN A 95 14.29 -22.41 -34.26
N GLY A 96 13.86 -21.38 -35.00
CA GLY A 96 12.69 -21.43 -35.89
C GLY A 96 11.41 -21.78 -35.13
N ILE A 97 11.14 -21.13 -33.99
CA ILE A 97 10.00 -21.40 -33.11
C ILE A 97 9.04 -20.21 -33.05
N ASN A 98 7.81 -20.48 -32.65
CA ASN A 98 6.77 -19.46 -32.50
C ASN A 98 7.05 -18.45 -31.38
N ALA A 99 6.58 -17.23 -31.58
CA ALA A 99 6.80 -16.12 -30.67
C ALA A 99 6.24 -16.39 -29.26
N GLU A 100 5.07 -17.03 -29.12
CA GLU A 100 4.48 -17.34 -27.82
C GLU A 100 5.42 -18.20 -26.98
N TYR A 101 6.04 -19.22 -27.59
CA TYR A 101 6.95 -20.10 -26.86
C TYR A 101 8.27 -19.39 -26.52
N ALA A 102 8.78 -18.57 -27.43
CA ALA A 102 9.98 -17.78 -27.17
C ALA A 102 9.76 -16.78 -26.02
N VAL A 103 8.62 -16.09 -25.99
CA VAL A 103 8.24 -15.16 -24.91
C VAL A 103 8.06 -15.89 -23.58
N ALA A 104 7.34 -17.02 -23.55
CA ALA A 104 7.13 -17.81 -22.36
C ALA A 104 8.45 -18.29 -21.74
N THR A 105 9.32 -18.89 -22.57
CA THR A 105 10.62 -19.42 -22.11
C THR A 105 11.55 -18.30 -21.64
N THR A 106 11.60 -17.17 -22.34
CA THR A 106 12.40 -16.03 -21.90
C THR A 106 11.86 -15.42 -20.61
N GLY A 107 10.54 -15.26 -20.51
CA GLY A 107 9.88 -14.77 -19.30
C GLY A 107 10.15 -15.65 -18.09
N ASP A 108 10.08 -16.98 -18.22
CA ASP A 108 10.41 -17.92 -17.15
C ASP A 108 11.88 -17.80 -16.73
N ASN A 109 12.81 -17.77 -17.68
CA ASN A 109 14.24 -17.64 -17.40
C ASN A 109 14.57 -16.34 -16.64
N PHE A 110 14.02 -15.21 -17.07
CA PHE A 110 14.22 -13.93 -16.40
C PHE A 110 13.57 -13.91 -15.01
N ALA A 111 12.38 -14.48 -14.87
CA ALA A 111 11.71 -14.59 -13.57
C ALA A 111 12.50 -15.47 -12.60
N GLU A 112 13.06 -16.61 -13.05
CA GLU A 112 13.93 -17.45 -12.23
C GLU A 112 15.23 -16.71 -11.84
N MET A 113 15.80 -15.93 -12.75
CA MET A 113 17.00 -15.14 -12.47
C MET A 113 16.71 -14.08 -11.39
N PHE A 114 15.62 -13.33 -11.50
CA PHE A 114 15.23 -12.36 -10.49
C PHE A 114 14.89 -13.02 -9.13
N ALA A 115 14.18 -14.15 -9.15
CA ALA A 115 13.81 -14.89 -7.95
C ALA A 115 15.04 -15.44 -7.18
N ALA A 116 16.15 -15.69 -7.89
CA ALA A 116 17.40 -16.17 -7.31
C ALA A 116 18.31 -15.06 -6.74
N MET A 117 17.94 -13.78 -6.89
CA MET A 117 18.70 -12.66 -6.34
C MET A 117 18.53 -12.52 -4.82
N ASP A 118 19.56 -12.08 -4.13
CA ASP A 118 19.52 -11.86 -2.66
C ASP A 118 18.73 -10.59 -2.25
N ASP A 119 18.40 -9.73 -3.20
CA ASP A 119 17.66 -8.48 -3.02
C ASP A 119 16.15 -8.73 -3.07
N ASP A 120 15.41 -8.36 -2.02
CA ASP A 120 13.96 -8.55 -1.91
C ASP A 120 13.21 -7.80 -2.99
N TYR A 121 13.62 -6.58 -3.33
CA TYR A 121 13.02 -5.77 -4.38
C TYR A 121 13.16 -6.43 -5.75
N MET A 122 14.35 -6.98 -6.06
CA MET A 122 14.57 -7.72 -7.30
C MET A 122 13.79 -9.02 -7.34
N ARG A 123 13.63 -9.73 -6.22
CA ARG A 123 12.79 -10.94 -6.15
C ARG A 123 11.31 -10.66 -6.47
N GLU A 124 10.79 -9.52 -6.05
CA GLU A 124 9.41 -9.13 -6.39
C GLU A 124 9.25 -8.89 -7.89
N ARG A 125 10.30 -8.46 -8.60
CA ARG A 125 10.28 -8.27 -10.06
C ARG A 125 10.09 -9.56 -10.87
N ALA A 126 10.32 -10.72 -10.27
CA ALA A 126 10.04 -12.00 -10.92
C ALA A 126 8.55 -12.14 -11.32
N ALA A 127 7.64 -11.66 -10.50
CA ALA A 127 6.21 -11.64 -10.79
C ALA A 127 5.87 -10.65 -11.91
N ASP A 128 6.53 -9.49 -11.95
CA ASP A 128 6.33 -8.47 -12.97
C ASP A 128 6.74 -8.98 -14.36
N VAL A 129 7.90 -9.66 -14.48
CA VAL A 129 8.34 -10.28 -15.74
C VAL A 129 7.31 -11.29 -16.24
N LYS A 130 6.75 -12.10 -15.36
CA LYS A 130 5.68 -13.04 -15.73
C LYS A 130 4.43 -12.33 -16.21
N ASP A 131 4.02 -11.23 -15.55
CA ASP A 131 2.84 -10.46 -15.97
C ASP A 131 3.01 -9.87 -17.37
N ILE A 132 4.13 -9.20 -17.65
CA ILE A 132 4.38 -8.63 -18.99
C ILE A 132 4.49 -9.69 -20.08
N SER A 133 5.18 -10.82 -19.79
CA SER A 133 5.33 -11.92 -20.74
C SER A 133 3.97 -12.55 -21.07
N ASN A 134 3.17 -12.81 -20.07
CA ASN A 134 1.82 -13.32 -20.22
C ASN A 134 0.92 -12.39 -21.04
N ARG A 135 1.04 -11.08 -20.84
CA ARG A 135 0.31 -10.07 -21.62
C ARG A 135 0.66 -10.15 -23.10
N VAL A 136 1.96 -10.23 -23.43
CA VAL A 136 2.42 -10.38 -24.81
C VAL A 136 1.90 -11.69 -25.42
N ILE A 137 1.97 -12.82 -24.68
CA ILE A 137 1.46 -14.12 -25.14
C ILE A 137 -0.05 -14.04 -25.42
N HIS A 138 -0.82 -13.40 -24.55
CA HIS A 138 -2.27 -13.24 -24.76
C HIS A 138 -2.60 -12.48 -26.04
N ILE A 139 -1.85 -11.41 -26.33
CA ILE A 139 -1.99 -10.62 -27.56
C ILE A 139 -1.62 -11.46 -28.77
N LEU A 140 -0.49 -12.22 -28.72
CA LEU A 140 -0.06 -13.11 -29.78
C LEU A 140 -1.09 -14.19 -30.15
N GLN A 141 -1.84 -14.65 -29.15
CA GLN A 141 -2.92 -15.64 -29.33
C GLN A 141 -4.23 -15.03 -29.83
N GLY A 142 -4.27 -13.71 -30.11
CA GLY A 142 -5.48 -13.01 -30.55
C GLY A 142 -6.54 -12.86 -29.47
N GLY A 143 -6.13 -12.95 -28.21
CA GLY A 143 -7.03 -12.73 -27.07
C GLY A 143 -7.53 -11.30 -27.04
N SER A 144 -8.84 -11.11 -27.01
CA SER A 144 -9.47 -9.83 -26.66
C SER A 144 -9.38 -9.60 -25.15
N GLU A 145 -9.49 -8.35 -24.70
CA GLU A 145 -9.50 -7.97 -23.29
C GLU A 145 -10.28 -8.96 -22.43
N GLN A 146 -9.70 -9.31 -21.27
CA GLN A 146 -10.21 -10.35 -20.37
C GLN A 146 -11.71 -10.21 -20.12
N ALA A 147 -12.43 -11.32 -20.13
CA ALA A 147 -13.83 -11.38 -19.78
C ALA A 147 -14.05 -10.72 -18.42
N GLY A 148 -14.82 -9.63 -18.40
CA GLY A 148 -15.16 -8.91 -17.17
C GLY A 148 -15.84 -9.82 -16.14
N LEU A 149 -15.99 -9.36 -14.91
CA LEU A 149 -16.62 -10.10 -13.80
C LEU A 149 -18.10 -10.49 -14.06
N GLY A 150 -18.66 -10.11 -15.22
CA GLY A 150 -20.08 -10.30 -15.53
C GLY A 150 -20.92 -9.15 -14.98
N ASP A 151 -22.26 -9.32 -14.96
CA ASP A 151 -23.18 -8.26 -14.55
C ASP A 151 -23.54 -8.26 -13.06
N GLN A 152 -23.27 -9.36 -12.35
CA GLN A 152 -23.57 -9.50 -10.92
C GLN A 152 -22.31 -9.43 -10.07
N PRO A 153 -22.42 -8.89 -8.83
CA PRO A 153 -21.32 -8.90 -7.88
C PRO A 153 -20.92 -10.36 -7.51
N VAL A 154 -19.60 -10.60 -7.46
CA VAL A 154 -19.03 -11.94 -7.28
C VAL A 154 -17.92 -11.95 -6.23
N ILE A 155 -17.65 -13.13 -5.69
CA ILE A 155 -16.44 -13.45 -4.94
C ILE A 155 -15.36 -13.83 -5.95
N VAL A 156 -14.29 -13.04 -6.00
CA VAL A 156 -13.17 -13.26 -6.93
C VAL A 156 -12.21 -14.27 -6.32
N LEU A 157 -12.06 -15.40 -7.02
CA LEU A 157 -11.06 -16.43 -6.72
C LEU A 157 -9.88 -16.27 -7.68
N ALA A 158 -8.66 -16.29 -7.18
CA ALA A 158 -7.45 -16.21 -8.00
C ALA A 158 -6.30 -17.01 -7.37
N ASP A 159 -5.31 -17.41 -8.16
CA ASP A 159 -4.08 -17.96 -7.60
C ASP A 159 -3.28 -16.86 -6.89
N ASP A 160 -3.05 -15.75 -7.56
CA ASP A 160 -2.67 -14.42 -7.08
C ASP A 160 -3.15 -13.40 -8.13
N LEU A 161 -3.28 -12.14 -7.76
CA LEU A 161 -3.70 -11.08 -8.68
C LEU A 161 -2.53 -10.14 -8.96
N ALA A 162 -2.15 -10.07 -10.23
CA ALA A 162 -1.18 -9.10 -10.69
C ALA A 162 -1.72 -7.65 -10.58
N PRO A 163 -0.84 -6.65 -10.43
CA PRO A 163 -1.25 -5.24 -10.41
C PRO A 163 -2.11 -4.84 -11.60
N SER A 164 -1.75 -5.31 -12.78
CA SER A 164 -2.47 -5.05 -14.04
C SER A 164 -3.88 -5.64 -14.06
N GLU A 165 -4.10 -6.75 -13.38
CA GLU A 165 -5.40 -7.40 -13.23
C GLU A 165 -6.28 -6.67 -12.24
N THR A 166 -5.72 -6.22 -11.11
CA THR A 166 -6.47 -5.52 -10.06
C THR A 166 -7.04 -4.17 -10.52
N VAL A 167 -6.31 -3.44 -11.38
CA VAL A 167 -6.78 -2.15 -11.94
C VAL A 167 -7.88 -2.34 -13.00
N GLN A 168 -7.93 -3.50 -13.64
CA GLN A 168 -8.96 -3.80 -14.64
C GLN A 168 -10.30 -4.21 -14.02
N LEU A 169 -10.32 -4.65 -12.76
CA LEU A 169 -11.53 -5.08 -12.09
C LEU A 169 -12.53 -3.93 -11.91
N ASP A 170 -13.80 -4.21 -12.22
CA ASP A 170 -14.88 -3.33 -11.81
C ASP A 170 -15.14 -3.51 -10.30
N LYS A 171 -14.60 -2.58 -9.52
CA LYS A 171 -14.66 -2.61 -8.05
C LYS A 171 -16.08 -2.72 -7.50
N SER A 172 -17.08 -2.22 -8.22
CA SER A 172 -18.49 -2.29 -7.81
C SER A 172 -19.08 -3.70 -7.87
N LYS A 173 -18.39 -4.60 -8.58
CA LYS A 173 -18.80 -6.00 -8.78
C LYS A 173 -17.98 -6.99 -7.97
N VAL A 174 -17.07 -6.53 -7.13
CA VAL A 174 -16.26 -7.40 -6.26
C VAL A 174 -16.84 -7.43 -4.86
N LEU A 175 -17.28 -8.60 -4.40
CA LEU A 175 -17.75 -8.81 -3.02
C LEU A 175 -16.60 -9.18 -2.07
N SER A 176 -15.61 -9.90 -2.55
CA SER A 176 -14.49 -10.40 -1.77
C SER A 176 -13.38 -10.89 -2.69
N PHE A 177 -12.15 -10.95 -2.16
CA PHE A 177 -11.02 -11.64 -2.79
C PHE A 177 -10.64 -12.88 -1.96
N VAL A 178 -10.40 -13.99 -2.66
CA VAL A 178 -9.87 -15.24 -2.08
C VAL A 178 -8.74 -15.72 -2.97
N THR A 179 -7.51 -15.79 -2.45
CA THR A 179 -6.36 -16.25 -3.24
C THR A 179 -5.70 -17.48 -2.64
N ARG A 180 -5.12 -18.34 -3.51
CA ARG A 180 -4.31 -19.50 -3.10
C ARG A 180 -2.96 -19.09 -2.57
N HIS A 181 -2.37 -18.08 -3.19
CA HIS A 181 -1.05 -17.55 -2.85
C HIS A 181 -1.15 -16.07 -2.44
N GLY A 182 -0.03 -15.50 -2.07
CA GLY A 182 0.08 -14.09 -1.70
C GLY A 182 0.45 -13.88 -0.23
N SER A 183 0.80 -12.66 0.07
CA SER A 183 1.12 -12.19 1.44
C SER A 183 0.10 -11.16 1.91
N THR A 184 0.12 -10.85 3.20
CA THR A 184 -0.71 -9.77 3.75
C THR A 184 -0.35 -8.37 3.19
N ASN A 185 0.76 -8.27 2.47
CA ASN A 185 1.23 -7.05 1.82
C ASN A 185 1.14 -7.13 0.28
N SER A 186 0.54 -8.21 -0.27
CA SER A 186 0.32 -8.33 -1.72
C SER A 186 -0.61 -7.24 -2.25
N HIS A 187 -0.56 -6.99 -3.56
CA HIS A 187 -1.43 -6.03 -4.23
C HIS A 187 -2.92 -6.32 -4.00
N THR A 188 -3.31 -7.60 -4.02
CA THR A 188 -4.67 -8.04 -3.68
C THR A 188 -5.07 -7.64 -2.26
N ALA A 189 -4.15 -7.81 -1.30
CA ALA A 189 -4.38 -7.44 0.09
C ALA A 189 -4.55 -5.93 0.27
N ILE A 190 -3.73 -5.13 -0.40
CA ILE A 190 -3.82 -3.66 -0.39
C ILE A 190 -5.15 -3.22 -1.01
N LEU A 191 -5.53 -3.80 -2.15
CA LEU A 191 -6.77 -3.49 -2.83
C LEU A 191 -8.00 -3.81 -1.96
N ALA A 192 -8.04 -4.98 -1.33
CA ALA A 192 -9.13 -5.38 -0.43
C ALA A 192 -9.31 -4.39 0.74
N ARG A 193 -8.20 -3.96 1.35
CA ARG A 193 -8.21 -2.94 2.41
C ARG A 193 -8.70 -1.59 1.91
N THR A 194 -8.26 -1.16 0.73
CA THR A 194 -8.70 0.11 0.10
C THR A 194 -10.19 0.09 -0.22
N MET A 195 -10.70 -1.06 -0.65
CA MET A 195 -12.12 -1.25 -0.97
C MET A 195 -12.98 -1.55 0.27
N ASN A 196 -12.39 -1.81 1.43
CA ASN A 196 -13.07 -2.25 2.66
C ASN A 196 -13.94 -3.50 2.43
N ILE A 197 -13.43 -4.47 1.69
CA ILE A 197 -14.12 -5.75 1.43
C ILE A 197 -13.35 -6.92 2.04
N PRO A 198 -14.07 -7.99 2.48
CA PRO A 198 -13.41 -9.18 3.03
C PRO A 198 -12.41 -9.79 2.06
N ALA A 199 -11.28 -10.27 2.58
CA ALA A 199 -10.31 -10.97 1.76
C ALA A 199 -9.54 -12.03 2.55
N LEU A 200 -9.29 -13.17 1.90
CA LEU A 200 -8.53 -14.29 2.41
C LEU A 200 -7.39 -14.64 1.46
N ILE A 201 -6.25 -15.04 2.01
CA ILE A 201 -5.12 -15.57 1.28
C ILE A 201 -4.76 -16.98 1.80
N GLY A 202 -4.12 -17.80 0.96
CA GLY A 202 -3.72 -19.15 1.33
C GLY A 202 -4.89 -20.14 1.38
N VAL A 203 -5.95 -19.91 0.60
CA VAL A 203 -7.12 -20.80 0.52
C VAL A 203 -6.96 -21.77 -0.65
N ASP A 204 -6.87 -23.04 -0.38
CA ASP A 204 -6.78 -24.09 -1.41
C ASP A 204 -8.19 -24.50 -1.88
N TYR A 205 -8.83 -23.63 -2.66
CA TYR A 205 -10.16 -23.88 -3.23
C TYR A 205 -10.06 -24.80 -4.46
N PRO A 206 -11.11 -25.63 -4.73
CA PRO A 206 -11.11 -26.54 -5.88
C PRO A 206 -11.25 -25.80 -7.22
N GLU A 207 -10.71 -26.38 -8.30
CA GLU A 207 -10.71 -25.74 -9.63
C GLU A 207 -12.11 -25.59 -10.26
N ASP A 208 -13.07 -26.37 -9.81
CA ASP A 208 -14.46 -26.32 -10.27
C ASP A 208 -15.34 -25.37 -9.45
N ALA A 209 -14.73 -24.53 -8.58
CA ALA A 209 -15.46 -23.55 -7.76
C ALA A 209 -16.16 -22.44 -8.55
N GLU A 210 -15.87 -22.29 -9.83
CA GLU A 210 -16.50 -21.31 -10.72
C GLU A 210 -18.03 -21.40 -10.72
N GLY A 211 -18.71 -20.31 -10.40
CA GLY A 211 -20.18 -20.21 -10.39
C GLY A 211 -20.88 -20.80 -9.17
N HIS A 212 -20.15 -21.48 -8.29
CA HIS A 212 -20.67 -22.00 -7.03
C HIS A 212 -20.94 -20.88 -6.03
N MET A 213 -21.93 -21.08 -5.16
CA MET A 213 -22.22 -20.17 -4.05
C MET A 213 -21.16 -20.31 -2.95
N ALA A 214 -20.70 -19.20 -2.43
CA ALA A 214 -19.75 -19.24 -1.33
C ALA A 214 -20.00 -18.15 -0.28
N VAL A 215 -19.43 -18.38 0.90
CA VAL A 215 -19.32 -17.43 2.00
C VAL A 215 -17.86 -17.20 2.31
N VAL A 216 -17.46 -15.94 2.42
CA VAL A 216 -16.15 -15.51 2.92
C VAL A 216 -16.33 -14.87 4.27
N ASP A 217 -15.78 -15.47 5.31
CA ASP A 217 -15.70 -14.92 6.66
C ASP A 217 -14.26 -14.41 6.91
N GLY A 218 -14.05 -13.16 6.60
CA GLY A 218 -12.75 -12.49 6.78
C GLY A 218 -12.37 -12.27 8.24
N ARG A 219 -13.28 -12.42 9.21
CA ARG A 219 -12.95 -12.34 10.65
C ARG A 219 -12.24 -13.59 11.13
N ASN A 220 -12.79 -14.75 10.73
CA ASN A 220 -12.36 -16.05 11.21
C ASN A 220 -11.43 -16.77 10.24
N GLY A 221 -11.15 -16.18 9.07
CA GLY A 221 -10.32 -16.81 8.05
C GLY A 221 -10.98 -18.01 7.39
N VAL A 222 -12.32 -18.00 7.21
CA VAL A 222 -13.08 -19.14 6.70
C VAL A 222 -13.66 -18.86 5.33
N PHE A 223 -13.46 -19.80 4.41
CA PHE A 223 -14.11 -19.87 3.11
C PHE A 223 -15.04 -21.09 3.07
N LEU A 224 -16.33 -20.88 2.85
CA LEU A 224 -17.33 -21.93 2.69
C LEU A 224 -17.76 -21.99 1.24
N LEU A 225 -17.49 -23.11 0.58
CA LEU A 225 -17.98 -23.39 -0.77
C LEU A 225 -19.23 -24.29 -0.64
N ASP A 226 -20.29 -23.97 -1.37
CA ASP A 226 -21.61 -24.59 -1.31
C ASP A 226 -22.11 -24.73 0.14
N PRO A 227 -22.33 -23.59 0.82
CA PRO A 227 -22.85 -23.60 2.18
C PRO A 227 -24.27 -24.20 2.21
N THR A 228 -24.61 -24.86 3.30
CA THR A 228 -25.98 -25.31 3.57
C THR A 228 -26.93 -24.13 3.79
N GLU A 229 -28.24 -24.35 3.69
CA GLU A 229 -29.24 -23.30 3.99
C GLU A 229 -29.11 -22.75 5.42
N GLU A 230 -28.78 -23.61 6.37
CA GLU A 230 -28.53 -23.23 7.77
C GLU A 230 -27.30 -22.32 7.89
N GLU A 231 -26.20 -22.68 7.23
CA GLU A 231 -24.98 -21.87 7.18
C GLU A 231 -25.23 -20.52 6.50
N LEU A 232 -25.92 -20.51 5.36
CA LEU A 232 -26.29 -19.29 4.66
C LEU A 232 -27.11 -18.36 5.57
N THR A 233 -28.17 -18.90 6.22
CA THR A 233 -29.01 -18.12 7.13
C THR A 233 -28.19 -17.51 8.27
N LYS A 234 -27.28 -18.30 8.85
CA LYS A 234 -26.39 -17.84 9.91
C LYS A 234 -25.48 -16.70 9.45
N TYR A 235 -24.81 -16.86 8.30
CA TYR A 235 -23.88 -15.86 7.80
C TYR A 235 -24.60 -14.62 7.25
N GLU A 236 -25.80 -14.76 6.75
CA GLU A 236 -26.62 -13.64 6.33
C GLU A 236 -27.07 -12.78 7.54
N ALA A 237 -27.43 -13.42 8.65
CA ALA A 237 -27.73 -12.72 9.91
C ALA A 237 -26.50 -11.97 10.44
N LEU A 238 -25.33 -12.60 10.44
CA LEU A 238 -24.07 -11.97 10.85
C LEU A 238 -23.70 -10.78 9.93
N ARG A 239 -23.89 -10.91 8.62
CA ARG A 239 -23.67 -9.82 7.66
C ARG A 239 -24.62 -8.65 7.92
N GLN A 240 -25.91 -8.94 8.16
CA GLN A 240 -26.89 -7.90 8.48
C GLN A 240 -26.55 -7.19 9.80
N GLU A 241 -26.07 -7.91 10.80
CA GLU A 241 -25.61 -7.31 12.06
C GLU A 241 -24.41 -6.35 11.81
N GLU A 242 -23.47 -6.72 10.94
CA GLU A 242 -22.35 -5.85 10.57
C GLU A 242 -22.83 -4.58 9.84
N VAL A 243 -23.73 -4.74 8.87
CA VAL A 243 -24.29 -3.61 8.12
C VAL A 243 -25.03 -2.66 9.07
N GLU A 244 -25.85 -3.21 9.97
CA GLU A 244 -26.59 -2.40 10.94
C GLU A 244 -25.65 -1.69 11.92
N LYS A 245 -24.60 -2.37 12.39
CA LYS A 245 -23.56 -1.77 13.23
C LYS A 245 -22.84 -0.64 12.49
N ALA A 246 -22.47 -0.85 11.22
CA ALA A 246 -21.86 0.18 10.40
C ALA A 246 -22.81 1.37 10.20
N ARG A 247 -24.11 1.13 9.97
CA ARG A 247 -25.13 2.17 9.85
C ARG A 247 -25.25 2.98 11.15
N LEU A 248 -25.31 2.32 12.30
CA LEU A 248 -25.37 2.98 13.61
C LEU A 248 -24.14 3.83 13.87
N LEU A 249 -22.94 3.35 13.47
CA LEU A 249 -21.71 4.14 13.57
C LEU A 249 -21.75 5.39 12.67
N GLN A 250 -22.35 5.31 11.47
CA GLN A 250 -22.53 6.47 10.61
C GLN A 250 -23.47 7.53 11.22
N GLU A 251 -24.47 7.09 12.02
CA GLU A 251 -25.35 8.01 12.73
C GLU A 251 -24.66 8.79 13.87
N LEU A 252 -23.46 8.37 14.28
CA LEU A 252 -22.64 9.10 15.26
C LEU A 252 -21.88 10.27 14.64
N LYS A 253 -21.77 10.35 13.32
CA LYS A 253 -21.12 11.49 12.64
C LYS A 253 -21.85 12.79 12.98
N GLY A 254 -21.07 13.83 13.22
CA GLY A 254 -21.58 15.14 13.62
C GLY A 254 -22.07 15.24 15.07
N LYS A 255 -22.07 14.13 15.83
CA LYS A 255 -22.42 14.16 17.26
C LYS A 255 -21.18 14.44 18.10
N GLU A 256 -21.37 15.22 19.18
CA GLU A 256 -20.30 15.45 20.15
C GLU A 256 -19.92 14.15 20.87
N ASN A 257 -18.61 13.92 20.97
CA ASN A 257 -18.08 12.81 21.74
C ASN A 257 -18.07 13.17 23.23
N VAL A 258 -19.03 12.68 23.97
CA VAL A 258 -19.18 12.96 25.41
C VAL A 258 -19.27 11.68 26.21
N THR A 259 -18.69 11.70 27.42
CA THR A 259 -18.87 10.59 28.39
C THR A 259 -20.28 10.64 28.96
N LYS A 260 -20.71 9.57 29.66
CA LYS A 260 -21.98 9.53 30.39
C LYS A 260 -22.11 10.65 31.44
N ALA A 261 -21.00 11.18 31.93
CA ALA A 261 -20.94 12.31 32.87
C ALA A 261 -20.91 13.69 32.18
N GLY A 262 -21.10 13.73 30.86
CA GLY A 262 -21.13 15.00 30.09
C GLY A 262 -19.76 15.58 29.75
N ARG A 263 -18.63 14.89 30.01
CA ARG A 263 -17.29 15.37 29.66
C ARG A 263 -17.05 15.15 28.18
N LYS A 264 -16.70 16.21 27.45
CA LYS A 264 -16.29 16.13 26.04
C LYS A 264 -14.92 15.44 25.90
N ILE A 265 -14.82 14.54 24.95
CA ILE A 265 -13.59 13.82 24.59
C ILE A 265 -13.25 14.15 23.14
N ALA A 266 -12.03 14.61 22.89
CA ALA A 266 -11.53 14.80 21.53
C ALA A 266 -11.12 13.44 20.95
N LEU A 267 -11.74 13.05 19.84
CA LEU A 267 -11.35 11.87 19.06
C LEU A 267 -10.60 12.33 17.82
N TYR A 268 -9.36 11.89 17.71
CA TYR A 268 -8.46 12.24 16.61
C TYR A 268 -8.04 11.00 15.83
N ALA A 269 -7.76 11.19 14.54
CA ALA A 269 -7.31 10.12 13.66
C ALA A 269 -5.79 9.93 13.71
N ASN A 270 -5.33 8.74 13.33
CA ASN A 270 -3.93 8.47 13.00
C ASN A 270 -3.80 8.41 11.49
N ILE A 271 -2.76 9.03 10.93
CA ILE A 271 -2.46 8.99 9.50
C ILE A 271 -0.99 8.63 9.24
N GLY A 272 -0.75 8.03 8.07
CA GLY A 272 0.59 7.78 7.53
C GLY A 272 1.00 8.80 6.46
N GLY A 273 0.04 9.39 5.75
CA GLY A 273 0.32 10.31 4.66
C GLY A 273 -0.85 11.21 4.29
N VAL A 274 -0.63 12.04 3.26
CA VAL A 274 -1.63 12.99 2.75
C VAL A 274 -2.89 12.29 2.24
N GLY A 275 -2.74 11.09 1.66
CA GLY A 275 -3.85 10.29 1.13
C GLY A 275 -4.92 9.90 2.17
N ASP A 276 -4.57 9.84 3.44
CA ASP A 276 -5.48 9.46 4.51
C ASP A 276 -6.46 10.57 4.90
N VAL A 277 -6.17 11.84 4.55
CA VAL A 277 -6.93 13.01 5.00
C VAL A 277 -8.39 12.94 4.55
N ALA A 278 -8.65 12.45 3.34
CA ALA A 278 -10.02 12.28 2.85
C ALA A 278 -10.83 11.34 3.75
N SER A 279 -10.24 10.24 4.19
CA SER A 279 -10.87 9.29 5.14
C SER A 279 -11.07 9.90 6.53
N VAL A 280 -10.12 10.70 7.00
CA VAL A 280 -10.22 11.44 8.28
C VAL A 280 -11.44 12.35 8.27
N LEU A 281 -11.59 13.15 7.22
CA LEU A 281 -12.72 14.07 7.05
C LEU A 281 -14.05 13.31 6.86
N ALA A 282 -14.04 12.26 6.03
CA ALA A 282 -15.21 11.43 5.79
C ALA A 282 -15.73 10.73 7.06
N ASN A 283 -14.87 10.45 8.03
CA ASN A 283 -15.22 9.86 9.33
C ASN A 283 -15.41 10.89 10.45
N ASP A 284 -15.43 12.19 10.12
CA ASP A 284 -15.68 13.29 11.05
C ASP A 284 -14.73 13.31 12.28
N ALA A 285 -13.46 13.00 12.07
CA ALA A 285 -12.48 13.10 13.14
C ALA A 285 -12.30 14.56 13.60
N GLY A 286 -12.15 14.75 14.91
CA GLY A 286 -11.95 16.06 15.53
C GLY A 286 -10.61 16.72 15.15
N GLY A 287 -9.67 15.93 14.63
CA GLY A 287 -8.34 16.35 14.23
C GLY A 287 -7.47 15.14 13.90
N ILE A 288 -6.20 15.37 13.70
CA ILE A 288 -5.16 14.33 13.54
C ILE A 288 -4.35 14.29 14.83
N GLY A 289 -4.44 13.20 15.57
CA GLY A 289 -3.72 12.98 16.84
C GLY A 289 -2.32 12.41 16.64
N LEU A 290 -2.08 11.80 15.48
CA LEU A 290 -0.78 11.26 15.12
C LEU A 290 -0.61 11.26 13.59
N PHE A 291 0.21 12.17 13.09
CA PHE A 291 0.78 12.04 11.75
C PHE A 291 2.15 11.38 11.86
N ARG A 292 2.25 10.15 11.38
CA ARG A 292 3.47 9.35 11.39
C ARG A 292 4.39 9.79 10.26
N SER A 293 5.25 10.76 10.55
CA SER A 293 6.10 11.40 9.54
C SER A 293 7.18 10.47 8.96
N GLU A 294 7.45 9.34 9.61
CA GLU A 294 8.41 8.34 9.11
C GLU A 294 8.03 7.76 7.74
N PHE A 295 6.76 7.74 7.37
CA PHE A 295 6.34 7.30 6.04
C PHE A 295 6.93 8.17 4.91
N LEU A 296 7.15 9.47 5.15
CA LEU A 296 7.82 10.34 4.18
C LEU A 296 9.28 9.92 3.90
N TYR A 297 9.91 9.28 4.87
CA TYR A 297 11.27 8.76 4.77
C TYR A 297 11.30 7.36 4.17
N LEU A 298 10.25 6.55 4.41
CA LEU A 298 10.13 5.18 3.88
C LEU A 298 9.78 5.16 2.38
N GLU A 299 9.22 6.24 1.87
CA GLU A 299 8.80 6.38 0.47
C GLU A 299 9.86 7.01 -0.43
N THR A 300 11.07 7.31 0.09
CA THR A 300 12.15 7.96 -0.65
C THR A 300 13.44 7.15 -0.56
N GLU A 301 14.28 7.27 -1.59
CA GLU A 301 15.61 6.63 -1.66
C GLU A 301 16.71 7.43 -0.96
N ASP A 302 16.41 8.64 -0.47
CA ASP A 302 17.31 9.53 0.25
C ASP A 302 16.50 10.37 1.25
N TYR A 303 17.18 11.11 2.12
CA TYR A 303 16.51 12.00 3.08
C TYR A 303 15.55 12.97 2.40
N PRO A 304 14.26 12.99 2.78
CA PRO A 304 13.31 13.92 2.19
C PRO A 304 13.72 15.36 2.48
N SER A 305 13.77 16.18 1.44
CA SER A 305 14.12 17.60 1.54
C SER A 305 13.14 18.38 2.42
N GLU A 306 13.55 19.56 2.90
CA GLU A 306 12.65 20.47 3.61
C GLU A 306 11.39 20.79 2.80
N GLU A 307 11.51 20.97 1.47
CA GLU A 307 10.39 21.32 0.62
C GLU A 307 9.40 20.15 0.43
N GLN A 308 9.90 18.92 0.27
CA GLN A 308 9.03 17.73 0.19
C GLN A 308 8.22 17.55 1.48
N GLN A 309 8.89 17.64 2.63
CA GLN A 309 8.24 17.55 3.94
C GLN A 309 7.26 18.70 4.17
N PHE A 310 7.65 19.93 3.85
CA PHE A 310 6.80 21.11 3.95
C PHE A 310 5.53 20.97 3.13
N LYS A 311 5.64 20.51 1.87
CA LYS A 311 4.48 20.29 0.99
C LYS A 311 3.50 19.29 1.60
N ALA A 312 4.00 18.17 2.13
CA ALA A 312 3.15 17.17 2.77
C ALA A 312 2.43 17.71 4.01
N TYR A 313 3.17 18.34 4.94
CA TYR A 313 2.60 18.88 6.18
C TYR A 313 1.64 20.03 5.91
N ARG A 314 1.96 20.93 4.98
CA ARG A 314 1.10 22.03 4.55
C ARG A 314 -0.21 21.50 3.96
N THR A 315 -0.15 20.55 3.04
CA THR A 315 -1.34 19.97 2.41
C THR A 315 -2.29 19.37 3.45
N VAL A 316 -1.75 18.66 4.44
CA VAL A 316 -2.56 18.12 5.54
C VAL A 316 -3.15 19.25 6.39
N ALA A 317 -2.37 20.25 6.75
CA ALA A 317 -2.82 21.36 7.60
C ALA A 317 -3.95 22.17 6.94
N GLU A 318 -3.81 22.49 5.64
CA GLU A 318 -4.82 23.21 4.87
C GLU A 318 -6.12 22.43 4.74
N ASN A 319 -6.03 21.13 4.39
CA ASN A 319 -7.21 20.27 4.23
C ASN A 319 -7.95 20.01 5.56
N MET A 320 -7.25 20.04 6.69
CA MET A 320 -7.88 19.91 8.01
C MET A 320 -8.61 21.17 8.48
N ALA A 321 -8.56 22.27 7.73
CA ALA A 321 -9.36 23.49 7.91
C ALA A 321 -9.38 23.99 9.36
N GLY A 322 -8.20 24.12 9.99
CA GLY A 322 -8.02 24.61 11.37
C GLY A 322 -8.22 23.55 12.47
N LYS A 323 -8.68 22.34 12.14
CA LYS A 323 -8.63 21.20 13.08
C LYS A 323 -7.17 20.88 13.44
N LYS A 324 -6.93 20.44 14.68
CA LYS A 324 -5.58 20.15 15.18
C LYS A 324 -4.91 19.02 14.42
N VAL A 325 -3.64 19.21 14.07
CA VAL A 325 -2.78 18.22 13.43
C VAL A 325 -1.51 18.06 14.28
N ILE A 326 -1.33 16.89 14.88
CA ILE A 326 -0.15 16.57 15.68
C ILE A 326 0.81 15.77 14.80
N ILE A 327 1.96 16.36 14.50
CA ILE A 327 3.01 15.72 13.71
C ILE A 327 4.02 15.11 14.67
N ARG A 328 4.19 13.80 14.61
CA ARG A 328 5.28 13.12 15.31
C ARG A 328 6.57 13.32 14.51
N THR A 329 7.63 13.77 15.16
CA THR A 329 8.95 13.83 14.53
C THR A 329 9.44 12.41 14.23
N LEU A 330 10.51 12.31 13.44
CA LEU A 330 11.09 11.06 12.96
C LEU A 330 11.09 9.95 14.03
N ASP A 331 10.52 8.79 13.68
CA ASP A 331 10.55 7.57 14.49
C ASP A 331 11.03 6.38 13.66
N ILE A 332 12.28 6.45 13.23
CA ILE A 332 12.99 5.39 12.51
C ILE A 332 14.06 4.80 13.44
N GLY A 333 14.26 3.51 13.34
CA GLY A 333 15.27 2.73 14.01
C GLY A 333 15.69 1.55 13.12
N ALA A 334 16.54 0.67 13.63
CA ALA A 334 17.06 -0.51 12.89
C ALA A 334 15.96 -1.54 12.52
N ASP A 335 14.74 -1.39 13.05
CA ASP A 335 13.56 -2.17 12.69
C ASP A 335 12.90 -1.73 11.37
N LYS A 336 13.30 -0.58 10.85
CA LYS A 336 12.85 -0.04 9.55
C LYS A 336 13.97 -0.23 8.54
N GLN A 337 13.67 -0.87 7.43
CA GLN A 337 14.62 -1.03 6.33
C GLN A 337 14.73 0.27 5.54
N VAL A 338 15.65 1.15 5.96
CA VAL A 338 15.93 2.44 5.33
C VAL A 338 17.43 2.56 5.15
N ASP A 339 17.96 2.05 4.04
CA ASP A 339 19.37 1.84 3.81
C ASP A 339 20.21 3.11 3.90
N TYR A 340 19.69 4.24 3.40
CA TYR A 340 20.41 5.52 3.44
C TYR A 340 20.60 6.09 4.85
N PHE A 341 19.90 5.55 5.88
CA PHE A 341 20.21 5.89 7.26
C PHE A 341 21.50 5.22 7.75
N GLY A 342 21.94 4.12 7.13
CA GLY A 342 23.15 3.38 7.50
C GLY A 342 23.12 2.94 8.96
N LEU A 343 21.96 2.47 9.44
CA LEU A 343 21.82 1.97 10.80
C LEU A 343 22.36 0.54 10.88
N GLU A 344 23.16 0.27 11.90
CA GLU A 344 23.64 -1.08 12.19
C GLU A 344 22.46 -1.94 12.67
N HIS A 345 22.56 -3.24 12.43
CA HIS A 345 21.59 -4.20 12.95
C HIS A 345 21.61 -4.22 14.47
N GLU A 346 20.44 -4.15 15.10
CA GLU A 346 20.28 -4.24 16.55
C GLU A 346 19.34 -5.40 16.91
N GLU A 347 19.68 -6.17 17.93
CA GLU A 347 18.82 -7.26 18.42
C GLU A 347 17.52 -6.73 19.04
N ASN A 348 17.53 -5.53 19.60
CA ASN A 348 16.38 -4.86 20.18
C ASN A 348 16.25 -3.42 19.70
N PRO A 349 15.80 -3.20 18.46
CA PRO A 349 15.69 -1.87 17.86
C PRO A 349 14.78 -0.91 18.62
N ALA A 350 13.79 -1.42 19.36
CA ALA A 350 12.89 -0.58 20.15
C ALA A 350 13.60 0.18 21.28
N MET A 351 14.71 -0.38 21.78
CA MET A 351 15.52 0.21 22.85
C MET A 351 16.84 0.84 22.34
N GLY A 352 17.09 0.73 21.04
CA GLY A 352 18.34 1.10 20.40
C GLY A 352 18.43 2.55 19.93
N TYR A 353 19.28 2.75 18.91
CA TYR A 353 19.52 4.05 18.28
C TYR A 353 18.40 4.40 17.30
N ARG A 354 17.42 5.15 17.78
CA ARG A 354 16.21 5.51 17.02
C ARG A 354 15.62 6.86 17.41
N ALA A 355 14.72 7.36 16.59
CA ALA A 355 13.83 8.47 16.88
C ALA A 355 14.59 9.72 17.38
N ILE A 356 14.21 10.24 18.54
CA ILE A 356 14.84 11.44 19.12
C ILE A 356 16.35 11.31 19.31
N ARG A 357 16.85 10.09 19.54
CA ARG A 357 18.29 9.82 19.68
C ARG A 357 19.04 10.10 18.38
N ILE A 358 18.48 9.64 17.24
CA ILE A 358 18.99 9.98 15.91
C ILE A 358 18.87 11.49 15.68
N CYS A 359 17.73 12.09 16.02
CA CYS A 359 17.45 13.50 15.80
C CYS A 359 18.43 14.42 16.55
N LEU A 360 18.80 14.10 17.79
CA LEU A 360 19.70 14.90 18.60
C LEU A 360 21.18 14.69 18.21
N ASP A 361 21.52 13.54 17.65
CA ASP A 361 22.85 13.21 17.16
C ASP A 361 23.05 13.75 15.73
N ARG A 362 22.14 13.44 14.80
CA ARG A 362 22.14 13.89 13.40
C ARG A 362 21.28 15.18 13.25
N LYS A 363 21.74 16.25 13.83
CA LYS A 363 20.97 17.50 13.99
C LYS A 363 20.42 18.08 12.69
N GLU A 364 21.11 17.90 11.57
CA GLU A 364 20.67 18.43 10.26
C GLU A 364 19.36 17.75 9.79
N ILE A 365 19.20 16.46 10.01
CA ILE A 365 17.96 15.75 9.68
C ILE A 365 16.80 16.31 10.51
N PHE A 366 17.04 16.47 11.82
CA PHE A 366 16.03 17.01 12.74
C PHE A 366 15.68 18.46 12.42
N LYS A 367 16.67 19.27 12.14
CA LYS A 367 16.51 20.67 11.75
C LYS A 367 15.68 20.82 10.48
N THR A 368 16.00 20.04 9.44
CA THR A 368 15.25 20.01 8.18
C THR A 368 13.77 19.70 8.42
N GLN A 369 13.48 18.69 9.23
CA GLN A 369 12.12 18.33 9.58
C GLN A 369 11.40 19.44 10.37
N LEU A 370 12.03 19.98 11.39
CA LEU A 370 11.45 21.06 12.20
C LEU A 370 11.17 22.31 11.37
N ARG A 371 12.09 22.70 10.47
CA ARG A 371 11.89 23.84 9.55
C ARG A 371 10.64 23.61 8.70
N ALA A 372 10.49 22.43 8.11
CA ALA A 372 9.32 22.08 7.32
C ALA A 372 8.01 22.14 8.12
N ILE A 373 8.01 21.63 9.36
CA ILE A 373 6.83 21.67 10.25
C ILE A 373 6.47 23.10 10.63
N TYR A 374 7.46 23.93 11.04
CA TYR A 374 7.22 25.32 11.39
C TYR A 374 6.71 26.13 10.20
N ARG A 375 7.26 25.97 9.01
CA ARG A 375 6.73 26.58 7.78
C ARG A 375 5.28 26.20 7.52
N ALA A 376 4.97 24.91 7.68
CA ALA A 376 3.61 24.41 7.48
C ALA A 376 2.62 24.94 8.52
N SER A 377 3.08 25.26 9.74
CA SER A 377 2.21 25.78 10.81
C SER A 377 1.60 27.15 10.52
N TYR A 378 2.11 27.87 9.52
CA TYR A 378 1.48 29.09 9.04
C TYR A 378 0.12 28.83 8.37
N TYR A 379 -0.09 27.63 7.83
CA TYR A 379 -1.24 27.22 7.05
C TYR A 379 -2.31 26.44 7.84
N GLY A 380 -2.06 26.14 9.11
CA GLY A 380 -3.04 25.44 9.95
C GLY A 380 -2.59 25.24 11.39
N ASN A 381 -3.41 24.56 12.16
CA ASN A 381 -3.20 24.31 13.59
C ASN A 381 -2.31 23.08 13.80
N ILE A 382 -0.99 23.27 13.75
CA ILE A 382 0.00 22.21 13.91
C ILE A 382 0.56 22.17 15.33
N SER A 383 0.78 20.96 15.84
CA SER A 383 1.54 20.65 17.05
C SER A 383 2.64 19.65 16.72
N ILE A 384 3.73 19.66 17.46
CA ILE A 384 4.84 18.71 17.35
C ILE A 384 4.82 17.76 18.53
N MET A 385 5.04 16.46 18.26
CA MET A 385 5.19 15.43 19.27
C MET A 385 6.53 14.72 19.10
N PHE A 386 7.36 14.72 20.14
CA PHE A 386 8.66 14.04 20.15
C PHE A 386 8.50 12.61 20.68
N PRO A 387 8.87 11.58 19.88
CA PRO A 387 8.81 10.19 20.30
C PRO A 387 10.02 9.77 21.12
N MET A 388 9.93 8.63 21.80
CA MET A 388 11.03 7.92 22.46
C MET A 388 11.81 8.70 23.54
N ILE A 389 11.16 9.68 24.15
CA ILE A 389 11.76 10.48 25.25
C ILE A 389 12.03 9.60 26.47
N ILE A 390 13.21 9.75 27.07
CA ILE A 390 13.63 9.06 28.30
C ILE A 390 14.11 10.00 29.40
N SER A 391 14.32 11.30 29.08
CA SER A 391 14.85 12.28 30.04
C SER A 391 14.33 13.68 29.83
N VAL A 392 14.41 14.52 30.86
CA VAL A 392 14.14 15.95 30.78
C VAL A 392 15.13 16.66 29.88
N ASP A 393 16.38 16.21 29.86
CA ASP A 393 17.44 16.82 29.05
C ASP A 393 17.18 16.66 27.55
N GLU A 394 16.63 15.53 27.11
CA GLU A 394 16.21 15.33 25.72
C GLU A 394 15.08 16.32 25.33
N VAL A 395 14.13 16.56 26.24
CA VAL A 395 13.05 17.54 26.00
C VAL A 395 13.61 18.94 25.86
N LYS A 396 14.56 19.32 26.74
CA LYS A 396 15.23 20.62 26.66
C LYS A 396 16.02 20.78 25.38
N ALA A 397 16.80 19.79 25.00
CA ALA A 397 17.56 19.79 23.75
C ALA A 397 16.65 19.91 22.51
N ALA A 398 15.50 19.21 22.50
CA ALA A 398 14.52 19.35 21.42
C ALA A 398 13.90 20.75 21.37
N LYS A 399 13.57 21.35 22.52
CA LYS A 399 13.05 22.72 22.62
C LYS A 399 14.10 23.76 22.16
N GLU A 400 15.38 23.58 22.48
CA GLU A 400 16.47 24.43 22.00
C GLU A 400 16.61 24.36 20.48
N MET A 401 16.50 23.17 19.88
CA MET A 401 16.50 23.03 18.44
C MET A 401 15.31 23.72 17.79
N CYS A 402 14.11 23.61 18.39
CA CYS A 402 12.93 24.36 17.93
C CYS A 402 13.16 25.87 17.97
N ALA A 403 13.73 26.40 19.06
CA ALA A 403 14.03 27.79 19.18
C ALA A 403 15.04 28.28 18.13
N THR A 404 16.10 27.49 17.89
CA THR A 404 17.09 27.77 16.83
C THR A 404 16.42 27.87 15.46
N VAL A 405 15.56 26.90 15.12
CA VAL A 405 14.83 26.88 13.84
C VAL A 405 13.91 28.11 13.70
N GLN A 406 13.21 28.48 14.75
CA GLN A 406 12.35 29.65 14.75
C GLN A 406 13.14 30.97 14.51
N GLU A 407 14.31 31.10 15.11
CA GLU A 407 15.21 32.23 14.90
C GLU A 407 15.72 32.29 13.46
N GLU A 408 16.10 31.18 12.89
CA GLU A 408 16.52 31.07 11.48
C GLU A 408 15.40 31.49 10.53
N LEU A 409 14.21 30.89 10.66
CA LEU A 409 13.06 31.22 9.81
C LEU A 409 12.70 32.70 9.92
N LYS A 410 12.76 33.26 11.13
CA LYS A 410 12.52 34.70 11.37
C LYS A 410 13.56 35.56 10.68
N SER A 411 14.85 35.20 10.76
CA SER A 411 15.94 35.95 10.10
C SER A 411 15.84 35.90 8.58
N GLU A 412 15.30 34.78 8.03
CA GLU A 412 15.06 34.58 6.59
C GLU A 412 13.74 35.25 6.13
N GLY A 413 12.93 35.77 7.03
CA GLY A 413 11.63 36.36 6.71
C GLY A 413 10.56 35.34 6.34
N ILE A 414 10.75 34.07 6.72
CA ILE A 414 9.81 32.98 6.44
C ILE A 414 8.73 32.91 7.53
N PRO A 415 7.44 33.05 7.19
CA PRO A 415 6.38 33.06 8.18
C PRO A 415 6.14 31.67 8.77
N TYR A 416 5.82 31.61 10.05
CA TYR A 416 5.37 30.41 10.77
C TYR A 416 4.33 30.75 11.83
N GLY A 417 3.50 29.75 12.21
CA GLY A 417 2.47 29.90 13.23
C GLY A 417 2.95 29.53 14.63
N LYS A 418 2.04 29.62 15.59
CA LYS A 418 2.27 29.14 16.95
C LYS A 418 2.15 27.59 16.93
N VAL A 419 3.20 26.92 17.40
CA VAL A 419 3.25 25.45 17.49
C VAL A 419 3.30 25.04 18.95
N GLU A 420 2.42 24.14 19.35
CA GLU A 420 2.44 23.48 20.65
C GLU A 420 3.43 22.30 20.59
N LEU A 421 4.28 22.18 21.60
CA LEU A 421 5.25 21.10 21.71
C LEU A 421 4.76 20.08 22.74
N GLY A 422 4.92 18.81 22.43
CA GLY A 422 4.57 17.69 23.30
C GLY A 422 5.49 16.50 23.11
N ILE A 423 5.32 15.50 23.95
CA ILE A 423 6.08 14.26 23.91
C ILE A 423 5.16 13.04 23.88
N MET A 424 5.70 11.93 23.41
CA MET A 424 5.06 10.63 23.52
C MET A 424 5.54 9.94 24.81
N ILE A 425 4.61 9.56 25.70
CA ILE A 425 4.92 8.75 26.89
C ILE A 425 4.78 7.29 26.49
N GLU A 426 5.87 6.69 26.05
CA GLU A 426 5.91 5.33 25.53
C GLU A 426 7.06 4.50 26.06
N THR A 427 8.06 5.14 26.67
CA THR A 427 9.18 4.46 27.31
C THR A 427 8.93 4.27 28.80
N PRO A 428 9.39 3.17 29.44
CA PRO A 428 9.30 3.02 30.88
C PRO A 428 9.92 4.18 31.66
N ALA A 429 11.04 4.73 31.15
CA ALA A 429 11.70 5.88 31.77
C ALA A 429 10.77 7.12 31.81
N ALA A 430 10.11 7.45 30.69
CA ALA A 430 9.20 8.59 30.63
C ALA A 430 8.01 8.43 31.60
N VAL A 431 7.49 7.21 31.75
CA VAL A 431 6.43 6.91 32.72
C VAL A 431 6.92 7.21 34.16
N MET A 432 8.12 6.75 34.51
CA MET A 432 8.68 6.92 35.86
C MET A 432 8.99 8.36 36.25
N ILE A 433 9.28 9.22 35.26
CA ILE A 433 9.61 10.66 35.49
C ILE A 433 8.55 11.59 34.92
N SER A 434 7.34 11.10 34.69
CA SER A 434 6.26 11.86 34.03
C SER A 434 5.90 13.15 34.76
N ASP A 435 6.03 13.18 36.06
CA ASP A 435 5.86 14.38 36.91
C ASP A 435 6.92 15.47 36.63
N LEU A 436 8.15 15.06 36.29
CA LEU A 436 9.22 15.98 35.90
C LEU A 436 9.01 16.48 34.47
N LEU A 437 8.65 15.57 33.56
CA LEU A 437 8.36 15.89 32.15
C LEU A 437 7.15 16.83 32.02
N ALA A 438 6.15 16.69 32.89
CA ALA A 438 4.97 17.54 32.87
C ALA A 438 5.25 19.01 33.26
N LYS A 439 6.42 19.31 33.79
CA LYS A 439 6.84 20.68 34.13
C LYS A 439 7.49 21.41 32.94
N GLU A 440 7.88 20.67 31.93
CA GLU A 440 8.47 21.17 30.70
C GLU A 440 7.40 21.48 29.65
#